data_8ddeb78a4f3cf78a62f5028048907f5b
#
_entry.id   8ddeb78a4f3cf78a62f5028048907f5b
#
_cell.length_a   1.000
_cell.length_b   1.000
_cell.length_c   1.000
_cell.angle_alpha   90.00
_cell.angle_beta   90.00
_cell.angle_gamma   90.00
#
_symmetry.space_group_name_H-M   'P 1'
#
loop_
_entity.id
_entity.type
_entity.pdbx_description
1 polymer ?
#
loop_
_entity_poly.entity_id
_entity_poly.type
_entity_poly.pdbx_seq_one_letter_code
_entity_poly.pdbx_strand_id
1 'polypeptide(L)'
;MRKDLEEKTISIEKIFKGKVLDVEVHTVSLPDGEVSKRELINHRGAVAVLALTKDNEVILVEQYRKAIEAVTLEIPAGKLEPGEDNKKLSAIRELQEETGYLVTKDRLEKLCDVHVALGYSSELITIYFVDGLEHVGEQNPDDDEFINLKKYPLDEAFRLLDENIITDSKTMLALAYLKNRKGTK
;
A
#
# COMPACT_ATOMS: atom_id res chain seq x y z
N MET A 1 -7.45 -19.27 -16.50
CA MET A 1 -7.52 -17.86 -16.96
C MET A 1 -8.50 -17.79 -18.13
N ARG A 2 -9.39 -16.80 -18.16
CA ARG A 2 -10.38 -16.62 -19.23
C ARG A 2 -9.67 -16.01 -20.45
N LYS A 3 -9.36 -16.86 -21.43
CA LYS A 3 -8.67 -16.44 -22.67
C LYS A 3 -9.53 -15.57 -23.59
N ASP A 4 -10.84 -15.58 -23.37
CA ASP A 4 -11.83 -14.79 -24.10
C ASP A 4 -11.83 -13.30 -23.74
N LEU A 5 -11.07 -12.89 -22.71
CA LEU A 5 -10.89 -11.50 -22.31
C LEU A 5 -9.41 -11.04 -22.37
N GLU A 6 -8.53 -11.91 -22.86
CA GLU A 6 -7.09 -11.62 -22.89
C GLU A 6 -6.77 -10.61 -24.00
N GLU A 7 -6.09 -9.53 -23.64
CA GLU A 7 -5.49 -8.59 -24.59
C GLU A 7 -4.01 -8.96 -24.81
N LYS A 8 -3.63 -9.22 -26.05
CA LYS A 8 -2.26 -9.63 -26.37
C LYS A 8 -1.44 -8.43 -26.80
N THR A 9 -0.29 -8.21 -26.13
CA THR A 9 0.63 -7.16 -26.51
C THR A 9 1.26 -7.45 -27.88
N ILE A 10 1.13 -6.49 -28.80
CA ILE A 10 1.73 -6.48 -30.14
C ILE A 10 3.07 -5.75 -30.10
N SER A 11 3.10 -4.57 -29.45
CA SER A 11 4.32 -3.77 -29.32
C SER A 11 4.27 -2.89 -28.08
N ILE A 12 5.43 -2.46 -27.61
CA ILE A 12 5.62 -1.62 -26.43
C ILE A 12 6.44 -0.39 -26.84
N GLU A 13 5.93 0.78 -26.53
CA GLU A 13 6.62 2.06 -26.66
C GLU A 13 6.91 2.63 -25.26
N LYS A 14 8.18 2.85 -24.93
CA LYS A 14 8.58 3.47 -23.66
C LYS A 14 8.46 4.98 -23.77
N ILE A 15 7.62 5.59 -22.96
CA ILE A 15 7.32 7.03 -23.00
C ILE A 15 8.17 7.80 -22.02
N PHE A 16 8.31 7.29 -20.78
CA PHE A 16 9.06 7.98 -19.73
C PHE A 16 9.65 6.95 -18.76
N LYS A 17 10.87 7.21 -18.32
CA LYS A 17 11.51 6.45 -17.25
C LYS A 17 12.11 7.42 -16.25
N GLY A 18 11.47 7.54 -15.10
CA GLY A 18 11.91 8.34 -13.97
C GLY A 18 12.48 7.51 -12.81
N LYS A 19 12.69 8.17 -11.68
CA LYS A 19 13.10 7.53 -10.41
C LYS A 19 11.98 6.62 -9.87
N VAL A 20 10.71 7.08 -10.00
CA VAL A 20 9.53 6.43 -9.42
C VAL A 20 8.66 5.78 -10.49
N LEU A 21 8.45 6.43 -11.63
CA LEU A 21 7.52 5.99 -12.66
C LEU A 21 8.27 5.43 -13.88
N ASP A 22 7.75 4.33 -14.42
CA ASP A 22 8.10 3.76 -15.71
C ASP A 22 6.82 3.67 -16.54
N VAL A 23 6.68 4.56 -17.55
CA VAL A 23 5.45 4.76 -18.31
C VAL A 23 5.63 4.22 -19.72
N GLU A 24 4.72 3.34 -20.13
CA GLU A 24 4.73 2.67 -21.42
C GLU A 24 3.38 2.79 -22.12
N VAL A 25 3.39 2.79 -23.46
CA VAL A 25 2.19 2.59 -24.28
C VAL A 25 2.29 1.24 -24.97
N HIS A 26 1.36 0.36 -24.63
CA HIS A 26 1.24 -0.94 -25.25
C HIS A 26 0.21 -0.89 -26.40
N THR A 27 0.59 -1.31 -27.59
CA THR A 27 -0.37 -1.67 -28.64
C THR A 27 -0.82 -3.10 -28.41
N VAL A 28 -2.13 -3.32 -28.30
CA VAL A 28 -2.71 -4.62 -27.96
C VAL A 28 -3.74 -5.07 -29.00
N SER A 29 -3.86 -6.40 -29.21
CA SER A 29 -4.98 -6.99 -29.92
C SER A 29 -6.09 -7.31 -28.92
N LEU A 30 -7.29 -6.81 -29.17
CA LEU A 30 -8.48 -7.08 -28.38
C LEU A 30 -9.03 -8.50 -28.68
N PRO A 31 -9.94 -9.02 -27.82
CA PRO A 31 -10.55 -10.33 -28.03
C PRO A 31 -11.32 -10.50 -29.33
N ASP A 32 -11.85 -9.41 -29.92
CA ASP A 32 -12.55 -9.37 -31.20
C ASP A 32 -11.61 -9.22 -32.40
N GLY A 33 -10.30 -9.10 -32.17
CA GLY A 33 -9.27 -8.95 -33.18
C GLY A 33 -8.92 -7.50 -33.54
N GLU A 34 -9.65 -6.52 -33.03
CA GLU A 34 -9.33 -5.11 -33.20
C GLU A 34 -8.05 -4.74 -32.44
N VAL A 35 -7.47 -3.59 -32.80
CA VAL A 35 -6.23 -3.09 -32.18
C VAL A 35 -6.53 -1.83 -31.37
N SER A 36 -5.96 -1.76 -30.17
CA SER A 36 -6.11 -0.63 -29.27
C SER A 36 -4.78 -0.29 -28.59
N LYS A 37 -4.77 0.82 -27.85
CA LYS A 37 -3.61 1.24 -27.04
C LYS A 37 -3.96 1.23 -25.55
N ARG A 38 -2.95 0.91 -24.71
CA ARG A 38 -3.03 0.98 -23.26
C ARG A 38 -1.86 1.80 -22.75
N GLU A 39 -2.16 2.84 -21.99
CA GLU A 39 -1.17 3.65 -21.27
C GLU A 39 -0.96 3.01 -19.90
N LEU A 40 0.25 2.59 -19.60
CA LEU A 40 0.53 1.77 -18.43
C LEU A 40 1.68 2.35 -17.61
N ILE A 41 1.55 2.23 -16.28
CA ILE A 41 2.61 2.47 -15.31
C ILE A 41 3.05 1.13 -14.76
N ASN A 42 4.32 0.78 -14.99
CA ASN A 42 4.93 -0.39 -14.36
C ASN A 42 5.43 -0.04 -12.97
N HIS A 43 4.96 -0.78 -11.98
CA HIS A 43 5.30 -0.61 -10.57
C HIS A 43 5.83 -1.92 -9.98
N ARG A 44 6.84 -1.82 -9.12
CA ARG A 44 7.45 -3.01 -8.47
C ARG A 44 6.57 -3.64 -7.40
N GLY A 45 5.56 -2.91 -6.96
CA GLY A 45 4.71 -3.25 -5.84
C GLY A 45 5.14 -2.54 -4.57
N ALA A 46 4.33 -2.72 -3.54
CA ALA A 46 4.54 -2.11 -2.23
C ALA A 46 4.07 -3.05 -1.12
N VAL A 47 4.42 -2.69 0.10
CA VAL A 47 3.96 -3.34 1.32
C VAL A 47 3.33 -2.31 2.24
N ALA A 48 2.38 -2.73 3.08
CA ALA A 48 1.79 -1.89 4.10
C ALA A 48 1.50 -2.71 5.35
N VAL A 49 1.47 -2.06 6.52
CA VAL A 49 1.24 -2.73 7.80
C VAL A 49 0.14 -2.03 8.57
N LEU A 50 -0.98 -2.71 8.79
CA LEU A 50 -1.95 -2.33 9.80
C LEU A 50 -1.42 -2.80 11.17
N ALA A 51 -0.93 -1.88 11.96
CA ALA A 51 -0.29 -2.15 13.24
C ALA A 51 -1.12 -1.59 14.40
N LEU A 52 -1.28 -2.41 15.45
CA LEU A 52 -1.89 -1.99 16.70
C LEU A 52 -0.86 -2.01 17.84
N THR A 53 -0.92 -0.99 18.70
CA THR A 53 -0.18 -0.99 19.97
C THR A 53 -0.79 -1.99 20.95
N LYS A 54 -0.08 -2.30 22.06
CA LYS A 54 -0.60 -3.08 23.17
C LYS A 54 -1.84 -2.45 23.82
N ASP A 55 -1.97 -1.12 23.71
CA ASP A 55 -3.10 -0.36 24.23
C ASP A 55 -4.27 -0.29 23.24
N ASN A 56 -4.22 -1.10 22.17
CA ASN A 56 -5.24 -1.20 21.12
C ASN A 56 -5.46 0.12 20.34
N GLU A 57 -4.38 0.86 20.14
CA GLU A 57 -4.35 2.03 19.26
C GLU A 57 -3.83 1.66 17.88
N VAL A 58 -4.45 2.19 16.84
CA VAL A 58 -3.96 2.05 15.45
C VAL A 58 -2.79 3.00 15.24
N ILE A 59 -1.68 2.46 14.73
CA ILE A 59 -0.51 3.24 14.34
C ILE A 59 -0.75 3.73 12.91
N LEU A 60 -0.79 5.06 12.76
CA LEU A 60 -0.93 5.74 11.47
C LEU A 60 0.21 6.75 11.29
N VAL A 61 0.42 7.16 10.06
CA VAL A 61 1.34 8.23 9.69
C VAL A 61 0.59 9.35 8.97
N GLU A 62 0.93 10.59 9.26
CA GLU A 62 0.52 11.76 8.46
C GLU A 62 1.63 12.06 7.46
N GLN A 63 1.29 12.15 6.19
CA GLN A 63 2.21 12.51 5.13
C GLN A 63 1.54 13.43 4.12
N TYR A 64 2.27 14.43 3.61
CA TYR A 64 1.81 15.28 2.51
C TYR A 64 1.96 14.56 1.18
N ARG A 65 0.85 14.37 0.47
CA ARG A 65 0.82 13.74 -0.85
C ARG A 65 0.69 14.80 -1.96
N LYS A 66 1.80 15.10 -2.63
CA LYS A 66 1.84 16.16 -3.66
C LYS A 66 0.84 15.94 -4.80
N ALA A 67 0.54 14.69 -5.15
CA ALA A 67 -0.39 14.36 -6.23
C ALA A 67 -1.83 14.87 -5.98
N ILE A 68 -2.22 14.99 -4.71
CA ILE A 68 -3.55 15.47 -4.30
C ILE A 68 -3.46 16.78 -3.51
N GLU A 69 -2.25 17.31 -3.31
CA GLU A 69 -1.96 18.54 -2.56
C GLU A 69 -2.56 18.60 -1.15
N ALA A 70 -2.58 17.46 -0.45
CA ALA A 70 -3.17 17.30 0.87
C ALA A 70 -2.33 16.42 1.79
N VAL A 71 -2.52 16.60 3.09
CA VAL A 71 -2.03 15.68 4.12
C VAL A 71 -3.03 14.54 4.25
N THR A 72 -2.52 13.31 4.29
CA THR A 72 -3.30 12.08 4.43
C THR A 72 -2.92 11.35 5.71
N LEU A 73 -3.87 10.58 6.25
CA LEU A 73 -3.65 9.59 7.30
C LEU A 73 -3.57 8.21 6.66
N GLU A 74 -2.44 7.54 6.87
CA GLU A 74 -2.13 6.28 6.20
C GLU A 74 -1.59 5.24 7.17
N ILE A 75 -1.79 3.96 6.91
CA ILE A 75 -1.00 2.91 7.54
C ILE A 75 0.44 2.96 7.00
N PRO A 76 1.47 2.67 7.81
CA PRO A 76 2.86 2.59 7.35
C PRO A 76 3.01 1.73 6.11
N ALA A 77 3.71 2.25 5.10
CA ALA A 77 3.80 1.60 3.79
C ALA A 77 4.95 2.13 2.95
N GLY A 78 5.63 1.23 2.24
CA GLY A 78 6.67 1.63 1.30
C GLY A 78 6.79 0.70 0.10
N LYS A 79 7.56 1.15 -0.88
CA LYS A 79 7.81 0.43 -2.13
C LYS A 79 8.82 -0.70 -1.91
N LEU A 80 8.67 -1.74 -2.70
CA LEU A 80 9.68 -2.78 -2.76
C LEU A 80 10.95 -2.26 -3.45
N GLU A 81 12.10 -2.41 -2.78
CA GLU A 81 13.39 -2.08 -3.35
C GLU A 81 13.85 -3.11 -4.39
N PRO A 82 14.78 -2.76 -5.31
CA PRO A 82 15.34 -3.72 -6.26
C PRO A 82 15.99 -4.91 -5.55
N GLY A 83 15.51 -6.12 -5.85
CA GLY A 83 16.01 -7.35 -5.24
C GLY A 83 15.37 -7.74 -3.92
N GLU A 84 14.38 -7.00 -3.44
CA GLU A 84 13.57 -7.38 -2.28
C GLU A 84 12.49 -8.42 -2.66
N ASP A 85 12.85 -9.71 -2.57
CA ASP A 85 11.92 -10.81 -2.84
C ASP A 85 11.03 -11.16 -1.63
N ASN A 86 11.42 -10.72 -0.41
CA ASN A 86 10.73 -11.06 0.81
C ASN A 86 9.89 -9.89 1.35
N LYS A 87 8.66 -9.78 0.86
CA LYS A 87 7.71 -8.73 1.25
C LYS A 87 7.49 -8.57 2.76
N LYS A 88 7.63 -9.64 3.56
CA LYS A 88 7.53 -9.53 5.02
C LYS A 88 8.71 -8.76 5.62
N LEU A 89 9.92 -8.94 5.09
CA LEU A 89 11.08 -8.20 5.56
C LEU A 89 10.99 -6.74 5.16
N SER A 90 10.54 -6.43 3.94
CA SER A 90 10.26 -5.07 3.52
C SER A 90 9.21 -4.41 4.41
N ALA A 91 8.12 -5.12 4.76
CA ALA A 91 7.10 -4.60 5.65
C ALA A 91 7.61 -4.31 7.08
N ILE A 92 8.53 -5.13 7.59
CA ILE A 92 9.18 -4.90 8.89
C ILE A 92 10.07 -3.66 8.82
N ARG A 93 10.86 -3.51 7.75
CA ARG A 93 11.74 -2.36 7.53
C ARG A 93 10.93 -1.06 7.49
N GLU A 94 9.91 -0.99 6.63
CA GLU A 94 9.05 0.19 6.49
C GLU A 94 8.34 0.56 7.80
N LEU A 95 7.78 -0.42 8.52
CA LEU A 95 7.16 -0.17 9.82
C LEU A 95 8.17 0.46 10.80
N GLN A 96 9.39 -0.05 10.83
CA GLN A 96 10.44 0.47 11.70
C GLN A 96 10.87 1.88 11.30
N GLU A 97 11.15 2.12 10.02
CA GLU A 97 11.63 3.39 9.49
C GLU A 97 10.61 4.50 9.71
N GLU A 98 9.35 4.26 9.37
CA GLU A 98 8.30 5.27 9.49
C GLU A 98 7.77 5.47 10.93
N THR A 99 7.91 4.48 11.81
CA THR A 99 7.20 4.52 13.10
C THR A 99 8.07 4.23 14.33
N GLY A 100 9.26 3.66 14.19
CA GLY A 100 10.09 3.19 15.29
C GLY A 100 9.59 1.92 15.98
N TYR A 101 8.48 1.30 15.50
CA TYR A 101 7.99 0.04 16.05
C TYR A 101 8.69 -1.15 15.42
N LEU A 102 9.06 -2.12 16.25
CA LEU A 102 9.70 -3.36 15.81
C LEU A 102 8.73 -4.55 15.91
N VAL A 103 8.83 -5.42 14.92
CA VAL A 103 8.08 -6.67 14.86
C VAL A 103 8.95 -7.80 14.31
N THR A 104 8.73 -9.02 14.78
CA THR A 104 9.37 -10.20 14.21
C THR A 104 8.52 -10.77 13.06
N LYS A 105 9.18 -11.43 12.11
CA LYS A 105 8.56 -11.93 10.87
C LYS A 105 7.39 -12.90 11.10
N ASP A 106 7.46 -13.69 12.15
CA ASP A 106 6.44 -14.67 12.53
C ASP A 106 5.14 -14.01 13.03
N ARG A 107 5.22 -12.80 13.61
CA ARG A 107 4.06 -12.04 14.08
C ARG A 107 3.26 -11.36 12.98
N LEU A 108 3.85 -11.12 11.81
CA LEU A 108 3.14 -10.49 10.69
C LEU A 108 2.16 -11.49 10.04
N GLU A 109 0.89 -11.20 10.12
CA GLU A 109 -0.17 -11.91 9.38
C GLU A 109 -0.45 -11.18 8.06
N LYS A 110 -0.46 -11.90 6.93
CA LYS A 110 -0.89 -11.31 5.67
C LYS A 110 -2.41 -11.16 5.65
N LEU A 111 -2.91 -9.94 5.45
CA LEU A 111 -4.34 -9.67 5.28
C LEU A 111 -4.80 -9.93 3.84
N CYS A 112 -4.20 -9.23 2.89
CA CYS A 112 -4.57 -9.34 1.48
C CYS A 112 -3.48 -8.77 0.56
N ASP A 113 -3.66 -9.04 -0.74
CA ASP A 113 -3.05 -8.28 -1.82
C ASP A 113 -4.11 -7.40 -2.46
N VAL A 114 -3.79 -6.15 -2.81
CA VAL A 114 -4.69 -5.22 -3.46
C VAL A 114 -4.01 -4.47 -4.60
N HIS A 115 -4.66 -4.45 -5.77
CA HIS A 115 -4.30 -3.53 -6.84
C HIS A 115 -5.00 -2.19 -6.60
N VAL A 116 -4.26 -1.08 -6.63
CA VAL A 116 -4.81 0.24 -6.29
C VAL A 116 -5.33 1.01 -7.50
N ALA A 117 -4.78 0.79 -8.68
CA ALA A 117 -5.15 1.53 -9.90
C ALA A 117 -5.06 0.65 -11.15
N LEU A 118 -5.69 -0.54 -11.12
CA LEU A 118 -5.53 -1.58 -12.15
C LEU A 118 -5.97 -1.20 -13.57
N GLY A 119 -6.60 -0.04 -13.75
CA GLY A 119 -6.92 0.49 -15.07
C GLY A 119 -5.70 0.98 -15.85
N TYR A 120 -4.61 1.35 -15.16
CA TYR A 120 -3.40 1.87 -15.80
C TYR A 120 -2.10 1.55 -15.04
N SER A 121 -2.14 1.01 -13.84
CA SER A 121 -0.95 0.69 -13.03
C SER A 121 -0.92 -0.78 -12.64
N SER A 122 0.26 -1.37 -12.70
CA SER A 122 0.53 -2.73 -12.20
C SER A 122 0.77 -2.77 -10.69
N GLU A 123 0.60 -1.65 -9.97
CA GLU A 123 0.87 -1.59 -8.54
C GLU A 123 0.04 -2.58 -7.74
N LEU A 124 0.73 -3.45 -7.02
CA LEU A 124 0.18 -4.42 -6.09
C LEU A 124 0.72 -4.14 -4.69
N ILE A 125 -0.16 -3.81 -3.75
CA ILE A 125 0.19 -3.63 -2.35
C ILE A 125 -0.14 -4.90 -1.58
N THR A 126 0.85 -5.45 -0.86
CA THR A 126 0.61 -6.53 0.10
C THR A 126 0.44 -5.94 1.48
N ILE A 127 -0.74 -6.10 2.07
CA ILE A 127 -1.08 -5.58 3.39
C ILE A 127 -0.90 -6.67 4.44
N TYR A 128 -0.17 -6.33 5.50
CA TYR A 128 0.04 -7.16 6.68
C TYR A 128 -0.68 -6.59 7.90
N PHE A 129 -0.90 -7.44 8.89
CA PHE A 129 -1.46 -7.08 10.20
C PHE A 129 -0.54 -7.55 11.32
N VAL A 130 -0.47 -6.74 12.36
CA VAL A 130 0.15 -7.10 13.64
C VAL A 130 -0.50 -6.31 14.77
N ASP A 131 -0.62 -6.91 15.93
CA ASP A 131 -1.13 -6.26 17.14
C ASP A 131 -0.15 -6.37 18.33
N GLY A 132 -0.48 -5.71 19.42
CA GLY A 132 0.27 -5.80 20.68
C GLY A 132 1.70 -5.30 20.57
N LEU A 133 1.95 -4.27 19.75
CA LEU A 133 3.27 -3.68 19.59
C LEU A 133 3.60 -2.72 20.73
N GLU A 134 4.87 -2.74 21.15
CA GLU A 134 5.47 -1.75 22.04
C GLU A 134 6.46 -0.88 21.24
N HIS A 135 6.49 0.41 21.56
CA HIS A 135 7.44 1.34 20.93
C HIS A 135 8.85 1.07 21.48
N VAL A 136 9.82 0.89 20.59
CA VAL A 136 11.19 0.50 20.98
C VAL A 136 12.28 1.38 20.41
N GLY A 137 12.03 2.20 19.40
CA GLY A 137 13.03 2.97 18.70
C GLY A 137 12.55 4.34 18.25
N GLU A 138 13.39 5.05 17.54
CA GLU A 138 13.06 6.32 16.88
C GLU A 138 12.72 6.05 15.41
N GLN A 139 11.93 6.96 14.82
CA GLN A 139 11.69 6.96 13.38
C GLN A 139 13.01 7.25 12.63
N ASN A 140 13.18 6.64 11.49
CA ASN A 140 14.31 6.91 10.60
C ASN A 140 13.82 6.87 9.14
N PRO A 141 12.89 7.79 8.77
CA PRO A 141 12.39 7.88 7.41
C PRO A 141 13.50 8.31 6.44
N ASP A 142 13.27 8.16 5.16
CA ASP A 142 14.18 8.64 4.12
C ASP A 142 14.35 10.17 4.19
N ASP A 143 15.48 10.70 3.70
CA ASP A 143 15.85 12.12 3.80
C ASP A 143 14.81 13.08 3.17
N ASP A 144 14.01 12.61 2.22
CA ASP A 144 12.97 13.36 1.53
C ASP A 144 11.54 13.04 2.04
N GLU A 145 11.42 12.26 3.13
CA GLU A 145 10.16 11.89 3.76
C GLU A 145 9.90 12.66 5.05
N PHE A 146 8.83 13.44 5.04
CA PHE A 146 8.36 14.19 6.23
C PHE A 146 7.09 13.53 6.75
N ILE A 147 7.26 12.67 7.74
CA ILE A 147 6.23 11.80 8.30
C ILE A 147 6.02 12.09 9.78
N ASN A 148 4.77 12.32 10.17
CA ASN A 148 4.37 12.44 11.58
C ASN A 148 3.68 11.15 12.04
N LEU A 149 4.22 10.54 13.08
CA LEU A 149 3.58 9.39 13.73
C LEU A 149 2.32 9.83 14.47
N LYS A 150 1.22 9.11 14.25
CA LYS A 150 -0.06 9.26 14.95
C LYS A 150 -0.52 7.94 15.51
N LYS A 151 -1.21 8.00 16.65
CA LYS A 151 -1.86 6.84 17.26
C LYS A 151 -3.29 7.21 17.58
N TYR A 152 -4.22 6.38 17.17
CA TYR A 152 -5.64 6.57 17.42
C TYR A 152 -6.21 5.34 18.13
N PRO A 153 -6.98 5.52 19.21
CA PRO A 153 -7.81 4.44 19.73
C PRO A 153 -8.58 3.78 18.58
N LEU A 154 -8.72 2.46 18.63
CA LEU A 154 -9.28 1.71 17.50
C LEU A 154 -10.68 2.20 17.08
N ASP A 155 -11.54 2.54 18.07
CA ASP A 155 -12.89 3.05 17.79
C ASP A 155 -12.83 4.42 17.09
N GLU A 156 -11.85 5.25 17.44
CA GLU A 156 -11.62 6.53 16.78
C GLU A 156 -11.13 6.33 15.33
N ALA A 157 -10.22 5.38 15.10
CA ALA A 157 -9.79 5.04 13.74
C ALA A 157 -10.96 4.55 12.87
N PHE A 158 -11.89 3.78 13.44
CA PHE A 158 -13.11 3.38 12.75
C PHE A 158 -14.06 4.56 12.48
N ARG A 159 -14.16 5.52 13.41
CA ARG A 159 -14.93 6.74 13.18
C ARG A 159 -14.34 7.56 12.03
N LEU A 160 -13.01 7.75 12.00
CA LEU A 160 -12.32 8.46 10.92
C LEU A 160 -12.53 7.78 9.55
N LEU A 161 -12.61 6.45 9.52
CA LEU A 161 -12.96 5.69 8.33
C LEU A 161 -14.42 5.95 7.91
N ASP A 162 -15.38 5.82 8.83
CA ASP A 162 -16.82 5.96 8.56
C ASP A 162 -17.19 7.40 8.11
N GLU A 163 -16.50 8.41 8.64
CA GLU A 163 -16.67 9.81 8.29
C GLU A 163 -15.89 10.21 7.01
N ASN A 164 -15.22 9.26 6.37
CA ASN A 164 -14.41 9.46 5.16
C ASN A 164 -13.30 10.53 5.34
N ILE A 165 -12.74 10.65 6.55
CA ILE A 165 -11.56 11.47 6.84
C ILE A 165 -10.31 10.75 6.34
N ILE A 166 -10.25 9.43 6.52
CA ILE A 166 -9.25 8.57 5.91
C ILE A 166 -9.71 8.25 4.49
N THR A 167 -8.98 8.74 3.49
CA THR A 167 -9.28 8.55 2.05
C THR A 167 -8.27 7.69 1.32
N ASP A 168 -7.17 7.32 1.98
CA ASP A 168 -6.18 6.40 1.42
C ASP A 168 -6.71 4.97 1.31
N SER A 169 -6.73 4.42 0.11
CA SER A 169 -7.40 3.15 -0.21
C SER A 169 -6.85 1.95 0.57
N LYS A 170 -5.53 1.85 0.75
CA LYS A 170 -4.92 0.74 1.51
C LYS A 170 -5.29 0.79 2.99
N THR A 171 -5.34 2.00 3.57
CA THR A 171 -5.71 2.24 4.96
C THR A 171 -7.19 1.96 5.18
N MET A 172 -8.06 2.48 4.30
CA MET A 172 -9.51 2.20 4.34
C MET A 172 -9.78 0.69 4.29
N LEU A 173 -9.15 -0.01 3.34
CA LEU A 173 -9.32 -1.46 3.19
C LEU A 173 -8.86 -2.23 4.43
N ALA A 174 -7.68 -1.90 4.97
CA ALA A 174 -7.12 -2.55 6.14
C ALA A 174 -8.00 -2.36 7.39
N LEU A 175 -8.46 -1.13 7.63
CA LEU A 175 -9.38 -0.81 8.75
C LEU A 175 -10.74 -1.49 8.58
N ALA A 176 -11.32 -1.49 7.38
CA ALA A 176 -12.58 -2.18 7.10
C ALA A 176 -12.46 -3.70 7.34
N TYR A 177 -11.32 -4.28 6.94
CA TYR A 177 -11.04 -5.70 7.18
C TYR A 177 -10.98 -6.01 8.69
N LEU A 178 -10.30 -5.17 9.46
CA LEU A 178 -10.21 -5.32 10.92
C LEU A 178 -11.56 -5.12 11.60
N LYS A 179 -12.35 -4.14 11.17
CA LYS A 179 -13.69 -3.86 11.69
C LYS A 179 -14.61 -5.06 11.51
N ASN A 180 -14.59 -5.69 10.33
CA ASN A 180 -15.36 -6.91 10.05
C ASN A 180 -14.92 -8.08 10.93
N ARG A 181 -13.62 -8.30 11.13
CA ARG A 181 -13.11 -9.39 12.01
C ARG A 181 -13.55 -9.22 13.47
N LYS A 182 -13.66 -7.98 13.96
CA LYS A 182 -14.10 -7.70 15.35
C LYS A 182 -15.61 -7.73 15.53
N GLY A 183 -16.39 -7.39 14.49
CA GLY A 183 -17.86 -7.41 14.52
C GLY A 183 -18.49 -8.81 14.35
N THR A 184 -17.69 -9.82 14.04
CA THR A 184 -18.16 -11.20 13.82
C THR A 184 -18.02 -12.08 15.07
N LYS A 185 -17.75 -11.50 16.26
CA LYS A 185 -17.68 -12.21 17.54
C LYS A 185 -18.93 -12.00 18.36
#